data_7c5dcf22265484781825ed71d4fa1383
#
_entry.id   7c5dcf22265484781825ed71d4fa1383
#
_cell.length_a   1.000
_cell.length_b   1.000
_cell.length_c   1.000
_cell.angle_alpha   90.00
_cell.angle_beta   90.00
_cell.angle_gamma   90.00
#
_symmetry.space_group_name_H-M   'P 1'
#
loop_
_entity.id
_entity.type
_entity.pdbx_description
1 polymer ?
#
loop_
_entity_poly.entity_id
_entity_poly.type
_entity_poly.pdbx_seq_one_letter_code
_entity_poly.pdbx_strand_id
1 'polypeptide(L)'
;IDKQYEGLVFGRLDLGTEQSTATEREVRYIGRLGVRDDDYEPLVVDWRAPAASAFYRATPVDPMGVVRRRVLRCSGATVVGAEDDLMVPAAPDDLVVLGDGALMAALTRTRGRQMRDIVATIQRHQDEAIRAPSRGVTEITGGPGTGKTVVALHRAPCLPDSERPRLENAGTLDA
;
A
#
# COMPACT_ATOMS: atom_id res chain seq x y z
N ILE A 1 21.61 -12.33 -2.76
CA ILE A 1 20.85 -11.70 -3.86
C ILE A 1 19.35 -12.01 -3.70
N ASP A 2 18.95 -13.22 -3.23
CA ASP A 2 17.53 -13.60 -3.12
C ASP A 2 16.69 -12.80 -2.12
N LYS A 3 17.29 -12.25 -1.09
CA LYS A 3 16.55 -11.47 -0.06
C LYS A 3 16.03 -10.11 -0.53
N GLN A 4 16.53 -9.56 -1.63
CA GLN A 4 16.08 -8.27 -2.15
C GLN A 4 14.70 -8.35 -2.82
N TYR A 5 14.32 -9.51 -3.32
CA TYR A 5 13.03 -9.72 -4.00
C TYR A 5 11.92 -10.19 -3.07
N GLU A 6 12.24 -10.52 -1.81
CA GLU A 6 11.24 -10.98 -0.85
C GLU A 6 10.23 -9.87 -0.54
N GLY A 7 8.98 -10.09 -0.93
CA GLY A 7 7.91 -9.13 -0.73
C GLY A 7 8.08 -7.84 -1.56
N LEU A 8 8.78 -7.91 -2.70
CA LEU A 8 8.89 -6.75 -3.59
C LEU A 8 7.52 -6.26 -4.01
N VAL A 9 6.66 -7.16 -4.47
CA VAL A 9 5.26 -6.90 -4.79
C VAL A 9 4.39 -7.49 -3.68
N PHE A 10 3.49 -6.70 -3.14
CA PHE A 10 2.57 -7.12 -2.08
C PHE A 10 1.11 -6.76 -2.36
N GLY A 11 0.83 -6.04 -3.43
CA GLY A 11 -0.50 -5.61 -3.79
C GLY A 11 -0.75 -5.60 -5.29
N ARG A 12 -2.03 -5.74 -5.63
CA ARG A 12 -2.55 -5.54 -6.99
C ARG A 12 -3.88 -4.80 -6.89
N LEU A 13 -4.07 -3.83 -7.76
CA LEU A 13 -5.34 -3.16 -8.00
C LEU A 13 -5.84 -3.52 -9.39
N ASP A 14 -7.11 -3.88 -9.49
CA ASP A 14 -7.84 -3.92 -10.74
C ASP A 14 -8.72 -2.66 -10.78
N LEU A 15 -8.39 -1.75 -11.69
CA LEU A 15 -9.02 -0.43 -11.82
C LEU A 15 -10.03 -0.44 -12.98
N GLY A 16 -11.18 0.22 -12.77
CA GLY A 16 -12.24 0.28 -13.75
C GLY A 16 -13.58 0.58 -13.09
N THR A 17 -14.64 0.13 -13.76
CA THR A 17 -16.02 0.17 -13.24
C THR A 17 -16.57 -1.26 -13.14
N GLU A 18 -17.73 -1.43 -12.52
CA GLU A 18 -18.43 -2.73 -12.47
C GLU A 18 -18.70 -3.32 -13.87
N GLN A 19 -18.91 -2.45 -14.86
CA GLN A 19 -19.21 -2.86 -16.23
C GLN A 19 -17.94 -3.08 -17.07
N SER A 20 -16.76 -2.75 -16.54
CA SER A 20 -15.51 -2.93 -17.29
C SER A 20 -15.19 -4.41 -17.44
N THR A 21 -14.92 -4.84 -18.66
CA THR A 21 -14.43 -6.19 -18.95
C THR A 21 -12.97 -6.38 -18.50
N ALA A 22 -12.50 -7.62 -18.47
CA ALA A 22 -11.11 -7.92 -18.09
C ALA A 22 -10.07 -7.15 -18.91
N THR A 23 -10.35 -6.92 -20.20
CA THR A 23 -9.48 -6.21 -21.13
C THR A 23 -9.52 -4.68 -20.96
N GLU A 24 -10.60 -4.15 -20.39
CA GLU A 24 -10.78 -2.72 -20.14
C GLU A 24 -10.26 -2.30 -18.75
N ARG A 25 -10.03 -3.26 -17.87
CA ARG A 25 -9.50 -2.98 -16.53
C ARG A 25 -7.98 -2.79 -16.59
N GLU A 26 -7.52 -1.65 -16.07
CA GLU A 26 -6.11 -1.43 -15.82
C GLU A 26 -5.66 -2.26 -14.61
N VAL A 27 -4.59 -3.02 -14.76
CA VAL A 27 -3.96 -3.77 -13.66
C VAL A 27 -2.76 -2.99 -13.18
N ARG A 28 -2.70 -2.73 -11.86
CA ARG A 28 -1.59 -2.01 -11.23
C ARG A 28 -1.03 -2.81 -10.08
N TYR A 29 0.23 -3.21 -10.18
CA TYR A 29 0.94 -3.88 -9.10
C TYR A 29 1.59 -2.85 -8.17
N ILE A 30 1.47 -3.08 -6.86
CA ILE A 30 2.00 -2.23 -5.81
C ILE A 30 3.14 -2.96 -5.10
N GLY A 31 4.26 -2.27 -4.97
CA GLY A 31 5.45 -2.85 -4.38
C GLY A 31 6.23 -1.89 -3.50
N ARG A 32 7.29 -2.42 -2.92
CA ARG A 32 8.21 -1.64 -2.06
C ARG A 32 9.08 -0.68 -2.85
N LEU A 33 9.32 -1.00 -4.12
CA LEU A 33 10.09 -0.21 -5.06
C LEU A 33 9.33 -0.14 -6.38
N GLY A 34 9.49 0.96 -7.10
CA GLY A 34 9.00 1.09 -8.46
C GLY A 34 9.89 0.30 -9.42
N VAL A 35 9.27 -0.45 -10.31
CA VAL A 35 9.95 -1.17 -11.41
C VAL A 35 9.32 -0.74 -12.72
N ARG A 36 10.14 -0.46 -13.71
CA ARG A 36 9.73 -0.10 -15.07
C ARG A 36 10.34 -1.08 -16.06
N ASP A 37 9.70 -1.23 -17.20
CA ASP A 37 10.28 -1.95 -18.33
C ASP A 37 11.23 -1.06 -19.14
N ASP A 38 11.71 -1.59 -20.28
CA ASP A 38 12.64 -0.89 -21.17
C ASP A 38 11.98 0.30 -21.88
N ASP A 39 10.65 0.33 -21.99
CA ASP A 39 9.86 1.43 -22.54
C ASP A 39 9.44 2.46 -21.46
N TYR A 40 9.97 2.33 -20.25
CA TYR A 40 9.66 3.14 -19.07
C TYR A 40 8.22 3.00 -18.55
N GLU A 41 7.47 2.00 -19.01
CA GLU A 41 6.14 1.71 -18.47
C GLU A 41 6.22 1.06 -17.07
N PRO A 42 5.35 1.44 -16.14
CA PRO A 42 5.42 0.95 -14.76
C PRO A 42 4.92 -0.49 -14.65
N LEU A 43 5.82 -1.44 -14.44
CA LEU A 43 5.50 -2.82 -14.08
C LEU A 43 5.07 -2.94 -12.61
N VAL A 44 5.73 -2.20 -11.72
CA VAL A 44 5.39 -2.13 -10.29
C VAL A 44 5.43 -0.67 -9.86
N VAL A 45 4.37 -0.20 -9.24
CA VAL A 45 4.26 1.13 -8.66
C VAL A 45 4.80 1.09 -7.22
N ASP A 46 5.71 2.00 -6.91
CA ASP A 46 6.17 2.21 -5.54
C ASP A 46 4.98 2.59 -4.65
N TRP A 47 4.85 1.95 -3.50
CA TRP A 47 3.74 2.19 -2.57
C TRP A 47 3.64 3.65 -2.10
N ARG A 48 4.75 4.40 -2.12
CA ARG A 48 4.81 5.82 -1.75
C ARG A 48 4.23 6.74 -2.82
N ALA A 49 4.17 6.28 -4.07
CA ALA A 49 3.65 7.08 -5.16
C ALA A 49 2.17 7.40 -4.98
N PRO A 50 1.70 8.60 -5.39
CA PRO A 50 0.28 8.95 -5.35
C PRO A 50 -0.61 7.92 -6.06
N ALA A 51 -0.13 7.31 -7.14
CA ALA A 51 -0.83 6.27 -7.89
C ALA A 51 -1.10 4.99 -7.10
N ALA A 52 -0.38 4.75 -6.00
CA ALA A 52 -0.60 3.62 -5.10
C ALA A 52 -1.58 3.95 -3.96
N SER A 53 -2.00 5.20 -3.79
CA SER A 53 -2.84 5.62 -2.64
C SER A 53 -4.17 4.89 -2.57
N ALA A 54 -4.76 4.54 -3.71
CA ALA A 54 -6.02 3.79 -3.77
C ALA A 54 -5.90 2.40 -3.12
N PHE A 55 -4.70 1.79 -3.08
CA PHE A 55 -4.49 0.51 -2.39
C PHE A 55 -4.81 0.59 -0.89
N TYR A 56 -4.56 1.73 -0.26
CA TYR A 56 -4.78 1.95 1.18
C TYR A 56 -6.12 2.61 1.49
N ARG A 57 -6.61 3.43 0.58
CA ARG A 57 -7.72 4.37 0.85
C ARG A 57 -9.04 3.94 0.25
N ALA A 58 -9.03 3.13 -0.82
CA ALA A 58 -10.25 2.66 -1.44
C ALA A 58 -11.10 1.85 -0.46
N THR A 59 -12.40 2.11 -0.49
CA THR A 59 -13.42 1.41 0.30
C THR A 59 -14.64 1.17 -0.59
N PRO A 60 -15.56 0.26 -0.24
CA PRO A 60 -16.81 0.08 -0.99
C PRO A 60 -17.67 1.34 -1.09
N VAL A 61 -17.51 2.30 -0.17
CA VAL A 61 -18.23 3.59 -0.19
C VAL A 61 -17.53 4.61 -1.09
N ASP A 62 -16.20 4.57 -1.14
CA ASP A 62 -15.37 5.42 -1.99
C ASP A 62 -14.32 4.54 -2.68
N PRO A 63 -14.68 3.89 -3.79
CA PRO A 63 -13.84 2.89 -4.44
C PRO A 63 -12.63 3.48 -5.17
N MET A 64 -12.57 4.78 -5.41
CA MET A 64 -11.46 5.46 -6.10
C MET A 64 -11.10 4.82 -7.45
N GLY A 65 -12.09 4.29 -8.17
CA GLY A 65 -11.88 3.56 -9.42
C GLY A 65 -11.33 2.13 -9.25
N VAL A 66 -11.28 1.61 -8.03
CA VAL A 66 -10.87 0.23 -7.76
C VAL A 66 -12.08 -0.69 -7.81
N VAL A 67 -12.00 -1.74 -8.59
CA VAL A 67 -12.97 -2.85 -8.62
C VAL A 67 -12.59 -3.89 -7.58
N ARG A 68 -11.30 -4.27 -7.58
CA ARG A 68 -10.74 -5.24 -6.64
C ARG A 68 -9.37 -4.80 -6.17
N ARG A 69 -9.15 -4.91 -4.87
CA ARG A 69 -7.83 -4.85 -4.24
C ARG A 69 -7.41 -6.27 -3.86
N ARG A 70 -6.22 -6.70 -4.30
CA ARG A 70 -5.63 -7.98 -3.93
C ARG A 70 -4.36 -7.77 -3.12
N VAL A 71 -4.31 -8.36 -1.94
CA VAL A 71 -3.09 -8.47 -1.13
C VAL A 71 -2.37 -9.75 -1.50
N LEU A 72 -1.08 -9.65 -1.82
CA LEU A 72 -0.25 -10.78 -2.20
C LEU A 72 0.69 -11.14 -1.05
N ARG A 73 0.76 -12.42 -0.74
CA ARG A 73 1.75 -12.98 0.18
C ARG A 73 2.80 -13.71 -0.64
N CYS A 74 4.05 -13.25 -0.50
CA CYS A 74 5.17 -13.81 -1.23
C CYS A 74 6.18 -14.45 -0.27
N SER A 75 6.81 -15.52 -0.74
CA SER A 75 8.00 -16.10 -0.13
C SER A 75 9.09 -16.15 -1.21
N GLY A 76 10.12 -15.30 -1.05
CA GLY A 76 11.05 -15.03 -2.13
C GLY A 76 10.34 -14.43 -3.35
N ALA A 77 10.53 -15.03 -4.50
CA ALA A 77 9.89 -14.64 -5.76
C ALA A 77 8.52 -15.33 -6.01
N THR A 78 8.08 -16.20 -5.11
CA THR A 78 6.86 -17.00 -5.29
C THR A 78 5.69 -16.42 -4.52
N VAL A 79 4.53 -16.28 -5.16
CA VAL A 79 3.27 -15.94 -4.50
C VAL A 79 2.74 -17.20 -3.80
N VAL A 80 2.67 -17.15 -2.47
CA VAL A 80 2.21 -18.28 -1.63
C VAL A 80 0.78 -18.10 -1.14
N GLY A 81 0.17 -16.94 -1.39
CA GLY A 81 -1.23 -16.68 -1.06
C GLY A 81 -1.69 -15.33 -1.59
N ALA A 82 -2.97 -15.23 -1.82
CA ALA A 82 -3.62 -13.99 -2.21
C ALA A 82 -5.00 -13.89 -1.54
N GLU A 83 -5.40 -12.68 -1.22
CA GLU A 83 -6.68 -12.38 -0.61
C GLU A 83 -7.25 -11.11 -1.26
N ASP A 84 -8.55 -11.10 -1.53
CA ASP A 84 -9.23 -10.05 -2.28
C ASP A 84 -10.22 -9.27 -1.42
N ASP A 85 -10.24 -7.95 -1.61
CA ASP A 85 -11.31 -7.08 -1.17
C ASP A 85 -12.00 -6.49 -2.40
N LEU A 86 -13.30 -6.68 -2.52
CA LEU A 86 -14.12 -6.04 -3.55
C LEU A 86 -14.53 -4.64 -3.11
N MET A 87 -14.38 -3.69 -4.04
CA MET A 87 -14.82 -2.30 -3.86
C MET A 87 -16.15 -2.03 -4.59
N VAL A 88 -16.68 -3.03 -5.27
CA VAL A 88 -17.96 -3.00 -5.98
C VAL A 88 -18.94 -3.97 -5.33
N PRO A 89 -20.29 -3.72 -5.42
CA PRO A 89 -21.29 -4.56 -4.74
C PRO A 89 -21.31 -6.01 -5.20
N ALA A 90 -20.99 -6.28 -6.47
CA ALA A 90 -20.91 -7.62 -7.03
C ALA A 90 -19.60 -7.80 -7.80
N ALA A 91 -19.00 -8.98 -7.67
CA ALA A 91 -17.85 -9.32 -8.49
C ALA A 91 -18.26 -9.43 -9.95
N PRO A 92 -17.54 -8.79 -10.90
CA PRO A 92 -17.73 -9.08 -12.32
C PRO A 92 -17.50 -10.58 -12.61
N ASP A 93 -18.27 -11.15 -13.54
CA ASP A 93 -18.26 -12.59 -13.85
C ASP A 93 -16.89 -13.13 -14.27
N ASP A 94 -16.06 -12.27 -14.85
CA ASP A 94 -14.70 -12.58 -15.30
C ASP A 94 -13.64 -12.42 -14.22
N LEU A 95 -14.05 -12.06 -12.98
CA LEU A 95 -13.13 -11.79 -11.88
C LEU A 95 -13.20 -12.86 -10.79
N VAL A 96 -12.21 -13.76 -10.75
CA VAL A 96 -12.11 -14.74 -9.68
C VAL A 96 -11.68 -14.04 -8.39
N VAL A 97 -12.54 -14.10 -7.37
CA VAL A 97 -12.30 -13.53 -6.03
C VAL A 97 -11.73 -14.60 -5.10
N LEU A 98 -10.66 -14.28 -4.40
CA LEU A 98 -9.95 -15.19 -3.48
C LEU A 98 -10.06 -14.72 -2.04
N GLY A 99 -10.59 -15.57 -1.17
CA GLY A 99 -10.66 -15.36 0.29
C GLY A 99 -11.77 -14.40 0.76
N ASP A 100 -12.01 -14.42 2.04
CA ASP A 100 -12.94 -13.50 2.72
C ASP A 100 -12.13 -12.58 3.65
N GLY A 101 -11.98 -11.31 3.28
CA GLY A 101 -11.44 -10.28 4.18
C GLY A 101 -9.93 -10.28 4.37
N ALA A 102 -9.19 -10.08 3.28
CA ALA A 102 -7.73 -10.02 3.25
C ALA A 102 -7.09 -9.09 4.30
N LEU A 103 -7.70 -7.94 4.51
CA LEU A 103 -7.18 -6.95 5.47
C LEU A 103 -7.30 -7.45 6.91
N MET A 104 -8.42 -8.09 7.26
CA MET A 104 -8.65 -8.65 8.59
C MET A 104 -7.73 -9.84 8.87
N ALA A 105 -7.53 -10.70 7.88
CA ALA A 105 -6.63 -11.86 8.02
C ALA A 105 -5.16 -11.43 8.15
N ALA A 106 -4.72 -10.39 7.44
CA ALA A 106 -3.39 -9.82 7.58
C ALA A 106 -3.18 -9.22 8.98
N LEU A 107 -4.14 -8.45 9.51
CA LEU A 107 -4.08 -7.85 10.84
C LEU A 107 -4.03 -8.89 11.97
N THR A 108 -4.70 -10.03 11.81
CA THR A 108 -4.77 -11.07 12.84
C THR A 108 -3.47 -11.89 12.93
N ARG A 109 -2.73 -12.04 11.83
CA ARG A 109 -1.50 -12.85 11.75
C ARG A 109 -0.21 -12.10 12.06
N THR A 110 -0.24 -10.75 12.06
CA THR A 110 0.98 -9.92 12.11
C THR A 110 1.57 -9.74 13.52
N ARG A 111 1.06 -10.43 14.54
CA ARG A 111 1.63 -10.31 15.90
C ARG A 111 3.06 -10.85 16.08
N GLY A 112 3.74 -11.29 15.04
CA GLY A 112 5.02 -11.98 15.20
C GLY A 112 6.10 -11.78 14.16
N ARG A 113 5.95 -11.03 13.08
CA ARG A 113 6.98 -11.00 12.02
C ARG A 113 7.21 -9.62 11.40
N GLN A 114 8.47 -9.21 11.48
CA GLN A 114 9.26 -8.23 10.74
C GLN A 114 8.54 -7.07 10.02
N MET A 115 9.12 -5.88 10.18
CA MET A 115 8.76 -4.58 9.58
C MET A 115 8.39 -4.59 8.07
N ARG A 116 8.69 -5.67 7.34
CA ARG A 116 8.38 -5.83 5.92
C ARG A 116 6.89 -6.02 5.64
N ASP A 117 6.15 -6.61 6.58
CA ASP A 117 4.72 -6.89 6.38
C ASP A 117 3.84 -5.68 6.72
N ILE A 118 4.41 -4.68 7.40
CA ILE A 118 3.67 -3.51 7.89
C ILE A 118 3.16 -2.64 6.73
N VAL A 119 3.94 -2.51 5.65
CA VAL A 119 3.55 -1.69 4.50
C VAL A 119 2.25 -2.18 3.86
N ALA A 120 2.04 -3.51 3.81
CA ALA A 120 0.82 -4.09 3.27
C ALA A 120 -0.42 -3.90 4.18
N THR A 121 -0.20 -3.58 5.46
CA THR A 121 -1.26 -3.47 6.47
C THR A 121 -1.53 -2.03 6.94
N ILE A 122 -0.95 -1.03 6.28
CA ILE A 122 -1.22 0.38 6.55
C ILE A 122 -2.72 0.64 6.36
N GLN A 123 -3.37 1.15 7.39
CA GLN A 123 -4.78 1.52 7.34
C GLN A 123 -4.97 2.90 6.71
N ARG A 124 -6.19 3.19 6.24
CA ARG A 124 -6.53 4.45 5.56
C ARG A 124 -6.06 5.69 6.33
N HIS A 125 -6.40 5.79 7.62
CA HIS A 125 -6.02 6.94 8.45
C HIS A 125 -4.52 7.02 8.73
N GLN A 126 -3.81 5.90 8.74
CA GLN A 126 -2.33 5.89 8.79
C GLN A 126 -1.75 6.40 7.47
N ASP A 127 -2.28 5.95 6.33
CA ASP A 127 -1.88 6.44 5.00
C ASP A 127 -2.14 7.94 4.85
N GLU A 128 -3.29 8.43 5.31
CA GLU A 128 -3.61 9.86 5.34
C GLU A 128 -2.58 10.67 6.13
N ALA A 129 -2.18 10.19 7.30
CA ALA A 129 -1.16 10.84 8.13
C ALA A 129 0.25 10.76 7.49
N ILE A 130 0.59 9.63 6.87
CA ILE A 130 1.86 9.46 6.15
C ILE A 130 1.97 10.45 4.99
N ARG A 131 0.89 10.66 4.24
CA ARG A 131 0.83 11.52 3.04
C ARG A 131 0.38 12.96 3.33
N ALA A 132 0.15 13.33 4.58
CA ALA A 132 -0.24 14.70 4.94
C ALA A 132 0.82 15.70 4.44
N PRO A 133 0.42 16.95 4.09
CA PRO A 133 1.35 17.98 3.62
C PRO A 133 2.54 18.16 4.58
N SER A 134 3.71 18.42 4.02
CA SER A 134 4.94 18.65 4.79
C SER A 134 5.00 20.02 5.47
N ARG A 135 4.18 20.97 5.01
CA ARG A 135 4.11 22.33 5.57
C ARG A 135 3.32 22.33 6.88
N GLY A 136 3.87 23.01 7.88
CA GLY A 136 3.27 23.13 9.20
C GLY A 136 3.68 22.01 10.14
N VAL A 137 2.89 21.78 11.18
CA VAL A 137 3.10 20.74 12.18
C VAL A 137 2.05 19.66 11.99
N THR A 138 2.49 18.41 11.87
CA THR A 138 1.60 17.25 11.88
C THR A 138 1.75 16.53 13.22
N GLU A 139 0.72 16.58 14.04
CA GLU A 139 0.66 15.84 15.29
C GLU A 139 0.01 14.46 15.06
N ILE A 140 0.69 13.39 15.51
CA ILE A 140 0.19 12.02 15.40
C ILE A 140 -0.12 11.52 16.81
N THR A 141 -1.41 11.45 17.12
CA THR A 141 -1.92 11.00 18.42
C THR A 141 -2.57 9.62 18.31
N GLY A 142 -2.66 8.92 19.43
CA GLY A 142 -3.32 7.60 19.50
C GLY A 142 -2.85 6.79 20.71
N GLY A 143 -3.60 5.75 21.04
CA GLY A 143 -3.29 4.85 22.14
C GLY A 143 -2.02 4.00 21.92
N PRO A 144 -1.59 3.22 22.91
CA PRO A 144 -0.50 2.25 22.74
C PRO A 144 -0.83 1.24 21.64
N GLY A 145 0.16 0.88 20.82
CA GLY A 145 0.00 -0.12 19.76
C GLY A 145 -0.73 0.34 18.48
N THR A 146 -1.15 1.59 18.38
CA THR A 146 -1.87 2.11 17.18
C THR A 146 -0.97 2.41 15.99
N GLY A 147 0.33 2.12 16.07
CA GLY A 147 1.26 2.28 14.95
C GLY A 147 1.84 3.68 14.76
N LYS A 148 1.80 4.57 15.76
CA LYS A 148 2.34 5.95 15.66
C LYS A 148 3.77 5.98 15.13
N THR A 149 4.64 5.15 15.66
CA THR A 149 6.05 5.03 15.22
C THR A 149 6.17 4.59 13.77
N VAL A 150 5.30 3.67 13.34
CA VAL A 150 5.24 3.20 11.95
C VAL A 150 4.88 4.35 11.02
N VAL A 151 3.85 5.13 11.37
CA VAL A 151 3.43 6.32 10.60
C VAL A 151 4.57 7.32 10.49
N ALA A 152 5.24 7.64 11.60
CA ALA A 152 6.37 8.57 11.62
C ALA A 152 7.53 8.10 10.72
N LEU A 153 7.92 6.83 10.82
CA LEU A 153 9.01 6.25 10.01
C LEU A 153 8.67 6.22 8.52
N HIS A 154 7.42 5.94 8.16
CA HIS A 154 7.01 5.88 6.76
C HIS A 154 6.71 7.26 6.16
N ARG A 155 6.41 8.26 6.98
CA ARG A 155 6.20 9.63 6.53
C ARG A 155 7.47 10.25 5.95
N ALA A 156 8.63 10.06 6.58
CA ALA A 156 9.89 10.65 6.15
C ALA A 156 10.24 10.34 4.67
N PRO A 157 10.17 9.09 4.19
CA PRO A 157 10.41 8.77 2.77
C PRO A 157 9.32 9.27 1.81
N CYS A 158 8.12 9.60 2.31
CA CYS A 158 7.02 10.11 1.49
C CYS A 158 7.08 11.63 1.25
N LEU A 159 7.96 12.34 1.96
CA LEU A 159 8.16 13.76 1.76
C LEU A 159 8.96 14.02 0.47
N PRO A 160 8.63 15.07 -0.30
CA PRO A 160 9.37 15.45 -1.49
C PRO A 160 10.84 15.70 -1.19
N ASP A 161 11.73 15.31 -2.11
CA ASP A 161 13.19 15.50 -1.94
C ASP A 161 13.57 16.97 -1.71
N SER A 162 12.82 17.91 -2.28
CA SER A 162 13.00 19.35 -2.06
C SER A 162 12.76 19.81 -0.62
N GLU A 163 12.12 18.99 0.19
CA GLU A 163 11.78 19.31 1.59
C GLU A 163 12.55 18.48 2.61
N ARG A 164 13.27 17.41 2.17
CA ARG A 164 14.12 16.57 3.01
C ARG A 164 15.22 17.32 3.76
N PRO A 165 15.94 18.30 3.17
CA PRO A 165 16.97 19.06 3.89
C PRO A 165 16.47 19.83 5.11
N ARG A 166 15.18 20.13 5.18
CA ARG A 166 14.56 20.79 6.35
C ARG A 166 14.38 19.86 7.53
N LEU A 167 14.33 18.55 7.29
CA LEU A 167 14.20 17.53 8.34
C LEU A 167 15.56 17.21 8.99
N GLU A 168 16.64 17.24 8.21
CA GLU A 168 18.00 17.00 8.72
C GLU A 168 18.45 18.09 9.70
N ASN A 169 17.95 19.33 9.52
CA ASN A 169 18.24 20.44 10.44
C ASN A 169 17.32 20.52 11.66
N ALA A 170 16.21 19.75 11.68
CA ALA A 170 15.27 19.70 12.82
C ALA A 170 15.59 18.58 13.82
N GLY A 171 16.58 17.74 13.56
CA GLY A 171 16.83 16.47 14.24
C GLY A 171 17.98 16.45 15.23
N THR A 172 18.28 17.56 15.92
CA THR A 172 19.09 17.46 17.15
C THR A 172 18.16 17.60 18.34
N LEU A 173 17.51 16.51 18.69
CA LEU A 173 16.97 16.35 20.04
C LEU A 173 18.11 15.77 20.88
N ASP A 174 18.78 16.63 21.64
CA ASP A 174 19.68 16.24 22.70
C ASP A 174 18.90 15.36 23.70
N ALA A 175 19.47 14.18 24.00
CA ALA A 175 19.00 13.24 25.00
C ALA A 175 19.38 13.70 26.40
#